data_6157e0f33132484647a1036ddb7f3ba8
#
_entry.id   6157e0f33132484647a1036ddb7f3ba8
#
_cell.length_a   1.000
_cell.length_b   1.000
_cell.length_c   1.000
_cell.angle_alpha   90.00
_cell.angle_beta   90.00
_cell.angle_gamma   90.00
#
_symmetry.space_group_name_H-M   'P 1'
#
loop_
_entity.id
_entity.type
_entity.pdbx_description
1 polymer ?
#
loop_
_entity_poly.entity_id
_entity_poly.type
_entity_poly.pdbx_seq_one_letter_code
_entity_poly.pdbx_strand_id
1 'polypeptide(L)'
;SPGAPMSTESIHIALRRARSAHASAEHDLAVLLCRLHASGLYAERGHSSVVQYAEVELDLTPRHTLELVAIGRKLPKLPALAAAFASGQLGWTKARELIKVATAETDAAWVSRARTTTSRDLETLVAHARPGDEPPDTRTQLTRGPVRSVLRFELDVADAEIVRRALRLLRLEG
;
A
#
# COMPACT_ATOMS: atom_id res chain seq x y z
N SER A 1 2.56 -40.77 -4.18
CA SER A 1 3.65 -40.50 -3.22
C SER A 1 3.38 -39.16 -2.56
N PRO A 2 3.31 -39.10 -1.22
CA PRO A 2 3.24 -37.82 -0.53
C PRO A 2 4.52 -37.06 -0.82
N GLY A 3 4.41 -35.84 -1.40
CA GLY A 3 5.53 -35.03 -1.79
C GLY A 3 6.48 -34.81 -0.60
N ALA A 4 7.78 -34.77 -0.88
CA ALA A 4 8.80 -34.48 0.11
C ALA A 4 8.46 -33.18 0.86
N PRO A 5 8.71 -33.09 2.18
CA PRO A 5 8.40 -31.89 2.95
C PRO A 5 9.16 -30.69 2.36
N MET A 6 8.41 -29.65 1.96
CA MET A 6 9.01 -28.42 1.44
C MET A 6 9.86 -27.78 2.53
N SER A 7 11.10 -27.41 2.21
CA SER A 7 11.93 -26.65 3.15
C SER A 7 11.35 -25.25 3.37
N THR A 8 11.65 -24.64 4.52
CA THR A 8 11.27 -23.26 4.82
C THR A 8 11.69 -22.29 3.71
N GLU A 9 12.89 -22.49 3.16
CA GLU A 9 13.39 -21.67 2.05
C GLU A 9 12.57 -21.84 0.78
N SER A 10 12.19 -23.09 0.43
CA SER A 10 11.35 -23.37 -0.73
C SER A 10 9.96 -22.72 -0.61
N ILE A 11 9.35 -22.78 0.59
CA ILE A 11 8.08 -22.12 0.88
C ILE A 11 8.22 -20.61 0.77
N HIS A 12 9.29 -20.03 1.33
CA HIS A 12 9.55 -18.59 1.26
C HIS A 12 9.65 -18.09 -0.19
N ILE A 13 10.42 -18.78 -1.03
CA ILE A 13 10.55 -18.45 -2.45
C ILE A 13 9.21 -18.56 -3.17
N ALA A 14 8.43 -19.64 -2.91
CA ALA A 14 7.13 -19.84 -3.52
C ALA A 14 6.13 -18.72 -3.13
N LEU A 15 6.09 -18.32 -1.85
CA LEU A 15 5.27 -17.21 -1.37
C LEU A 15 5.63 -15.89 -2.03
N ARG A 16 6.92 -15.59 -2.16
CA ARG A 16 7.38 -14.37 -2.85
C ARG A 16 6.98 -14.35 -4.33
N ARG A 17 7.11 -15.49 -5.03
CA ARG A 17 6.67 -15.63 -6.42
C ARG A 17 5.16 -15.43 -6.55
N ALA A 18 4.37 -16.09 -5.72
CA ALA A 18 2.91 -15.94 -5.70
C ALA A 18 2.50 -14.49 -5.43
N ARG A 19 3.16 -13.82 -4.48
CA ARG A 19 2.90 -12.41 -4.17
C ARG A 19 3.23 -11.48 -5.35
N SER A 20 4.36 -11.72 -6.02
CA SER A 20 4.76 -10.95 -7.21
C SER A 20 3.78 -11.16 -8.36
N ALA A 21 3.39 -12.41 -8.64
CA ALA A 21 2.40 -12.73 -9.67
C ALA A 21 1.04 -12.06 -9.39
N HIS A 22 0.59 -12.09 -8.14
CA HIS A 22 -0.63 -11.40 -7.72
C HIS A 22 -0.54 -9.88 -7.97
N ALA A 23 0.56 -9.24 -7.60
CA ALA A 23 0.76 -7.81 -7.84
C ALA A 23 0.79 -7.45 -9.33
N SER A 24 1.42 -8.27 -10.17
CA SER A 24 1.41 -8.10 -11.62
C SER A 24 -0.01 -8.22 -12.20
N ALA A 25 -0.80 -9.18 -11.73
CA ALA A 25 -2.20 -9.33 -12.14
C ALA A 25 -3.06 -8.12 -11.70
N GLU A 26 -2.81 -7.55 -10.52
CA GLU A 26 -3.47 -6.30 -10.07
C GLU A 26 -3.10 -5.10 -10.95
N HIS A 27 -1.86 -5.02 -11.45
CA HIS A 27 -1.47 -4.02 -12.44
C HIS A 27 -2.32 -4.15 -13.70
N ASP A 28 -2.46 -5.36 -14.24
CA ASP A 28 -3.24 -5.59 -15.47
C ASP A 28 -4.72 -5.24 -15.25
N LEU A 29 -5.29 -5.61 -14.09
CA LEU A 29 -6.64 -5.17 -13.70
C LEU A 29 -6.77 -3.66 -13.65
N ALA A 30 -5.81 -2.94 -13.08
CA ALA A 30 -5.84 -1.48 -13.00
C ALA A 30 -5.83 -0.84 -14.40
N VAL A 31 -4.99 -1.33 -15.30
CA VAL A 31 -4.91 -0.84 -16.68
C VAL A 31 -6.19 -1.14 -17.46
N LEU A 32 -6.69 -2.38 -17.38
CA LEU A 32 -7.87 -2.82 -18.11
C LEU A 32 -9.16 -2.17 -17.59
N LEU A 33 -9.34 -2.07 -16.28
CA LEU A 33 -10.50 -1.39 -15.69
C LEU A 33 -10.50 0.10 -16.01
N CYS A 34 -9.34 0.74 -16.02
CA CYS A 34 -9.21 2.14 -16.44
C CYS A 34 -9.62 2.32 -17.91
N ARG A 35 -9.18 1.43 -18.81
CA ARG A 35 -9.58 1.43 -20.23
C ARG A 35 -11.09 1.18 -20.39
N LEU A 36 -11.63 0.19 -19.69
CA LEU A 36 -13.06 -0.13 -19.71
C LEU A 36 -13.90 1.06 -19.22
N HIS A 37 -13.44 1.74 -18.19
CA HIS A 37 -14.07 2.95 -17.67
C HIS A 37 -14.05 4.09 -18.71
N ALA A 38 -12.90 4.32 -19.33
CA ALA A 38 -12.73 5.41 -20.31
C ALA A 38 -13.51 5.18 -21.61
N SER A 39 -13.62 3.93 -22.07
CA SER A 39 -14.32 3.56 -23.30
C SER A 39 -15.83 3.43 -23.15
N GLY A 40 -16.33 3.20 -21.93
CA GLY A 40 -17.76 2.92 -21.69
C GLY A 40 -18.22 1.53 -22.17
N LEU A 41 -17.31 0.65 -22.60
CA LEU A 41 -17.64 -0.68 -23.17
C LEU A 41 -18.36 -1.62 -22.19
N TYR A 42 -18.36 -1.31 -20.88
CA TYR A 42 -19.18 -2.03 -19.91
C TYR A 42 -20.68 -1.98 -20.26
N ALA A 43 -21.13 -0.92 -20.94
CA ALA A 43 -22.53 -0.78 -21.35
C ALA A 43 -22.94 -1.81 -22.42
N GLU A 44 -22.03 -2.23 -23.29
CA GLU A 44 -22.29 -3.29 -24.29
C GLU A 44 -22.56 -4.65 -23.63
N ARG A 45 -22.11 -4.83 -22.38
CA ARG A 45 -22.38 -6.02 -21.55
C ARG A 45 -23.59 -5.85 -20.64
N GLY A 46 -24.36 -4.76 -20.78
CA GLY A 46 -25.56 -4.49 -19.99
C GLY A 46 -25.32 -3.87 -18.62
N HIS A 47 -24.12 -3.40 -18.35
CA HIS A 47 -23.79 -2.76 -17.06
C HIS A 47 -23.89 -1.24 -17.14
N SER A 48 -24.32 -0.60 -16.05
CA SER A 48 -24.46 0.86 -15.97
C SER A 48 -23.15 1.59 -15.66
N SER A 49 -22.14 0.87 -15.18
CA SER A 49 -20.84 1.44 -14.80
C SER A 49 -19.74 0.38 -14.75
N VAL A 50 -18.48 0.83 -14.78
CA VAL A 50 -17.33 -0.06 -14.56
C VAL A 50 -17.37 -0.71 -13.18
N VAL A 51 -17.95 -0.04 -12.18
CA VAL A 51 -18.09 -0.58 -10.82
C VAL A 51 -19.07 -1.75 -10.82
N GLN A 52 -20.24 -1.59 -11.43
CA GLN A 52 -21.21 -2.68 -11.56
C GLN A 52 -20.64 -3.85 -12.36
N TYR A 53 -19.97 -3.57 -13.48
CA TYR A 53 -19.28 -4.59 -14.26
C TYR A 53 -18.30 -5.39 -13.39
N ALA A 54 -17.42 -4.70 -12.65
CA ALA A 54 -16.39 -5.33 -11.85
C ALA A 54 -16.99 -6.13 -10.66
N GLU A 55 -18.08 -5.67 -10.08
CA GLU A 55 -18.79 -6.38 -9.02
C GLU A 55 -19.43 -7.68 -9.54
N VAL A 56 -20.12 -7.61 -10.67
CA VAL A 56 -20.87 -8.75 -11.22
C VAL A 56 -19.96 -9.76 -11.93
N GLU A 57 -19.02 -9.30 -12.74
CA GLU A 57 -18.21 -10.16 -13.61
C GLU A 57 -16.88 -10.59 -12.95
N LEU A 58 -16.36 -9.83 -11.98
CA LEU A 58 -15.03 -10.05 -11.42
C LEU A 58 -15.04 -10.25 -9.90
N ASP A 59 -16.21 -10.16 -9.25
CA ASP A 59 -16.35 -10.26 -7.78
C ASP A 59 -15.44 -9.23 -7.04
N LEU A 60 -15.27 -8.04 -7.62
CA LEU A 60 -14.49 -6.97 -7.01
C LEU A 60 -15.41 -6.01 -6.25
N THR A 61 -14.98 -5.59 -5.07
CA THR A 61 -15.73 -4.58 -4.31
C THR A 61 -15.69 -3.22 -5.02
N PRO A 62 -16.74 -2.39 -4.90
CA PRO A 62 -16.79 -1.04 -5.47
C PRO A 62 -15.56 -0.19 -5.11
N ARG A 63 -15.14 -0.25 -3.85
CA ARG A 63 -13.96 0.49 -3.38
C ARG A 63 -12.68 0.04 -4.07
N HIS A 64 -12.44 -1.26 -4.16
CA HIS A 64 -11.24 -1.80 -4.80
C HIS A 64 -11.21 -1.46 -6.29
N THR A 65 -12.36 -1.57 -6.98
CA THR A 65 -12.50 -1.19 -8.38
C THR A 65 -12.13 0.28 -8.61
N LEU A 66 -12.65 1.20 -7.80
CA LEU A 66 -12.34 2.63 -7.92
C LEU A 66 -10.87 2.94 -7.64
N GLU A 67 -10.26 2.26 -6.67
CA GLU A 67 -8.82 2.38 -6.38
C GLU A 67 -7.97 1.89 -7.57
N LEU A 68 -8.30 0.74 -8.18
CA LEU A 68 -7.60 0.24 -9.35
C LEU A 68 -7.75 1.17 -10.57
N VAL A 69 -8.95 1.69 -10.82
CA VAL A 69 -9.18 2.68 -11.89
C VAL A 69 -8.36 3.95 -11.67
N ALA A 70 -8.30 4.43 -10.42
CA ALA A 70 -7.51 5.61 -10.07
C ALA A 70 -6.02 5.39 -10.30
N ILE A 71 -5.49 4.21 -9.93
CA ILE A 71 -4.11 3.82 -10.22
C ILE A 71 -3.89 3.80 -11.73
N GLY A 72 -4.69 3.05 -12.48
CA GLY A 72 -4.57 2.90 -13.94
C GLY A 72 -4.55 4.25 -14.68
N ARG A 73 -5.30 5.24 -14.18
CA ARG A 73 -5.32 6.60 -14.73
C ARG A 73 -4.01 7.36 -14.51
N LYS A 74 -3.30 7.07 -13.43
CA LYS A 74 -2.04 7.75 -13.08
C LYS A 74 -0.79 7.09 -13.67
N LEU A 75 -0.82 5.77 -13.90
CA LEU A 75 0.35 5.00 -14.39
C LEU A 75 1.03 5.59 -15.64
N PRO A 76 0.32 6.13 -16.65
CA PRO A 76 0.98 6.74 -17.81
C PRO A 76 1.90 7.92 -17.49
N LYS A 77 1.67 8.58 -16.34
CA LYS A 77 2.46 9.73 -15.88
C LYS A 77 3.55 9.33 -14.88
N LEU A 78 3.59 8.07 -14.45
CA LEU A 78 4.45 7.54 -13.40
C LEU A 78 5.16 6.27 -13.90
N PRO A 79 6.14 6.40 -14.82
CA PRO A 79 6.75 5.25 -15.48
C PRO A 79 7.51 4.31 -14.55
N ALA A 80 8.15 4.82 -13.50
CA ALA A 80 8.83 3.99 -12.51
C ALA A 80 7.84 3.16 -11.68
N LEU A 81 6.72 3.76 -11.26
CA LEU A 81 5.64 3.05 -10.60
C LEU A 81 4.99 2.02 -11.52
N ALA A 82 4.72 2.38 -12.77
CA ALA A 82 4.15 1.45 -13.75
C ALA A 82 5.03 0.22 -13.93
N ALA A 83 6.34 0.39 -14.09
CA ALA A 83 7.29 -0.71 -14.22
C ALA A 83 7.39 -1.57 -12.95
N ALA A 84 7.44 -0.95 -11.76
CA ALA A 84 7.53 -1.67 -10.50
C ALA A 84 6.24 -2.45 -10.16
N PHE A 85 5.08 -1.92 -10.55
CA PHE A 85 3.79 -2.59 -10.37
C PHE A 85 3.61 -3.71 -11.39
N ALA A 86 3.89 -3.48 -12.66
CA ALA A 86 3.82 -4.50 -13.72
C ALA A 86 4.74 -5.69 -13.45
N SER A 87 5.94 -5.46 -12.93
CA SER A 87 6.88 -6.53 -12.57
C SER A 87 6.56 -7.24 -11.24
N GLY A 88 5.54 -6.80 -10.52
CA GLY A 88 5.16 -7.36 -9.22
C GLY A 88 6.09 -7.00 -8.06
N GLN A 89 6.99 -6.03 -8.23
CA GLN A 89 7.85 -5.52 -7.15
C GLN A 89 7.07 -4.72 -6.11
N LEU A 90 6.06 -3.98 -6.55
CA LEU A 90 5.13 -3.27 -5.69
C LEU A 90 3.71 -3.78 -5.93
N GLY A 91 2.92 -3.97 -4.86
CA GLY A 91 1.51 -4.30 -4.96
C GLY A 91 0.62 -3.06 -4.96
N TRP A 92 -0.67 -3.26 -5.25
CA TRP A 92 -1.67 -2.20 -5.35
C TRP A 92 -1.76 -1.32 -4.09
N THR A 93 -1.56 -1.89 -2.89
CA THR A 93 -1.59 -1.14 -1.63
C THR A 93 -0.56 -0.02 -1.62
N LYS A 94 0.68 -0.31 -2.06
CA LYS A 94 1.73 0.70 -2.18
C LYS A 94 1.49 1.62 -3.38
N ALA A 95 1.05 1.08 -4.52
CA ALA A 95 0.72 1.88 -5.70
C ALA A 95 -0.37 2.91 -5.39
N ARG A 96 -1.42 2.51 -4.65
CA ARG A 96 -2.49 3.40 -4.19
C ARG A 96 -1.97 4.57 -3.35
N GLU A 97 -0.99 4.33 -2.50
CA GLU A 97 -0.37 5.40 -1.71
C GLU A 97 0.49 6.33 -2.58
N LEU A 98 1.33 5.75 -3.44
CA LEU A 98 2.24 6.53 -4.28
C LEU A 98 1.53 7.48 -5.25
N ILE A 99 0.39 7.08 -5.83
CA ILE A 99 -0.36 7.96 -6.75
C ILE A 99 -0.91 9.23 -6.09
N LYS A 100 -0.90 9.32 -4.77
CA LYS A 100 -1.34 10.51 -4.03
C LYS A 100 -0.28 11.62 -4.05
N VAL A 101 1.01 11.25 -4.07
CA VAL A 101 2.14 12.17 -3.87
C VAL A 101 3.13 12.20 -5.03
N ALA A 102 3.33 11.07 -5.74
CA ALA A 102 4.29 11.00 -6.83
C ALA A 102 3.87 11.84 -8.03
N THR A 103 4.84 12.56 -8.60
CA THR A 103 4.78 13.25 -9.90
C THR A 103 5.80 12.64 -10.85
N ALA A 104 5.83 13.07 -12.10
CA ALA A 104 6.81 12.57 -13.07
C ALA A 104 8.27 12.76 -12.59
N GLU A 105 8.53 13.82 -11.84
CA GLU A 105 9.86 14.17 -11.31
C GLU A 105 10.23 13.34 -10.08
N THR A 106 9.26 12.99 -9.23
CA THR A 106 9.50 12.31 -7.94
C THR A 106 9.17 10.82 -7.94
N ASP A 107 8.62 10.30 -9.05
CA ASP A 107 8.17 8.92 -9.21
C ASP A 107 9.26 7.90 -8.87
N ALA A 108 10.44 8.02 -9.45
CA ALA A 108 11.55 7.09 -9.21
C ALA A 108 12.00 7.09 -7.74
N ALA A 109 12.05 8.25 -7.10
CA ALA A 109 12.43 8.40 -5.69
C ALA A 109 11.39 7.73 -4.77
N TRP A 110 10.10 7.96 -5.01
CA TRP A 110 9.03 7.34 -4.25
C TRP A 110 8.98 5.81 -4.43
N VAL A 111 9.18 5.30 -5.64
CA VAL A 111 9.27 3.86 -5.92
C VAL A 111 10.46 3.24 -5.18
N SER A 112 11.63 3.87 -5.22
CA SER A 112 12.81 3.42 -4.48
C SER A 112 12.52 3.35 -2.98
N ARG A 113 11.89 4.37 -2.42
CA ARG A 113 11.49 4.40 -1.00
C ARG A 113 10.49 3.29 -0.66
N ALA A 114 9.48 3.08 -1.50
CA ALA A 114 8.45 2.07 -1.29
C ALA A 114 8.99 0.63 -1.29
N ARG A 115 10.08 0.34 -2.03
CA ARG A 115 10.72 -0.99 -2.04
C ARG A 115 11.27 -1.39 -0.68
N THR A 116 11.77 -0.44 0.09
CA THR A 116 12.43 -0.67 1.40
C THR A 116 11.54 -0.37 2.60
N THR A 117 10.32 0.10 2.37
CA THR A 117 9.40 0.55 3.43
C THR A 117 8.20 -0.39 3.50
N THR A 118 7.69 -0.68 4.69
CA THR A 118 6.42 -1.44 4.83
C THR A 118 5.25 -0.62 4.29
N SER A 119 4.12 -1.27 3.97
CA SER A 119 2.93 -0.55 3.49
C SER A 119 2.40 0.44 4.52
N ARG A 120 2.44 0.07 5.80
CA ARG A 120 2.01 0.94 6.91
C ARG A 120 2.90 2.17 7.07
N ASP A 121 4.22 1.98 7.03
CA ASP A 121 5.16 3.10 7.15
C ASP A 121 5.09 4.02 5.93
N LEU A 122 4.89 3.44 4.73
CA LEU A 122 4.68 4.21 3.51
C LEU A 122 3.41 5.07 3.59
N GLU A 123 2.31 4.52 4.09
CA GLU A 123 1.06 5.27 4.32
C GLU A 123 1.29 6.46 5.25
N THR A 124 2.05 6.26 6.33
CA THR A 124 2.42 7.33 7.26
C THR A 124 3.28 8.40 6.58
N LEU A 125 4.26 8.01 5.76
CA LEU A 125 5.09 8.96 5.00
C LEU A 125 4.25 9.80 4.03
N VAL A 126 3.39 9.13 3.27
CA VAL A 126 2.50 9.77 2.29
C VAL A 126 1.51 10.72 2.95
N ALA A 127 0.99 10.38 4.13
CA ALA A 127 0.05 11.23 4.87
C ALA A 127 0.66 12.60 5.29
N HIS A 128 1.98 12.68 5.38
CA HIS A 128 2.71 13.91 5.74
C HIS A 128 3.35 14.62 4.53
N ALA A 129 3.23 14.05 3.33
CA ALA A 129 3.79 14.61 2.10
C ALA A 129 2.70 15.29 1.26
N ARG A 130 3.11 16.25 0.44
CA ARG A 130 2.26 16.87 -0.58
C ARG A 130 2.60 16.30 -1.96
N PRO A 131 1.68 16.41 -2.93
CA PRO A 131 1.99 16.06 -4.31
C PRO A 131 3.20 16.84 -4.83
N GLY A 132 4.21 16.10 -5.31
CA GLY A 132 5.47 16.68 -5.80
C GLY A 132 6.60 16.75 -4.77
N ASP A 133 6.33 16.50 -3.49
CA ASP A 133 7.38 16.38 -2.49
C ASP A 133 8.21 15.11 -2.75
N GLU A 134 9.52 15.19 -2.52
CA GLU A 134 10.35 14.00 -2.49
C GLU A 134 10.13 13.18 -1.20
N PRO A 135 10.30 11.85 -1.25
CA PRO A 135 10.24 11.06 -0.04
C PRO A 135 11.34 11.51 0.95
N PRO A 136 11.05 11.62 2.25
CA PRO A 136 12.02 12.02 3.24
C PRO A 136 13.20 11.06 3.28
N ASP A 137 14.42 11.59 3.37
CA ASP A 137 15.64 10.78 3.43
C ASP A 137 15.65 9.93 4.71
N THR A 138 16.15 8.70 4.60
CA THR A 138 16.24 7.76 5.74
C THR A 138 17.08 8.32 6.89
N ARG A 139 18.07 9.17 6.59
CA ARG A 139 18.88 9.88 7.59
C ARG A 139 18.08 10.89 8.40
N THR A 140 17.12 11.58 7.79
CA THR A 140 16.30 12.60 8.46
C THR A 140 15.31 11.99 9.47
N GLN A 141 14.97 10.72 9.33
CA GLN A 141 14.09 10.03 10.30
C GLN A 141 14.83 9.65 11.59
N LEU A 142 16.14 9.38 11.52
CA LEU A 142 16.96 9.10 12.71
C LEU A 142 17.23 10.35 13.55
N THR A 143 17.09 11.54 12.99
CA THR A 143 17.29 12.83 13.66
C THR A 143 16.01 13.51 14.14
N ARG A 144 14.83 13.03 13.72
CA ARG A 144 13.57 13.38 14.38
C ARG A 144 13.51 12.57 15.66
N GLY A 145 13.63 13.25 16.79
CA GLY A 145 13.56 12.68 18.13
C GLY A 145 12.35 11.73 18.30
N PRO A 146 12.29 10.99 19.40
CA PRO A 146 11.37 9.88 19.56
C PRO A 146 9.94 10.30 19.17
N VAL A 147 9.36 9.56 18.23
CA VAL A 147 7.96 9.75 17.81
C VAL A 147 7.11 9.56 19.08
N ARG A 148 6.58 10.65 19.60
CA ARG A 148 5.66 10.59 20.74
C ARG A 148 4.34 10.00 20.26
N SER A 149 4.11 8.74 20.53
CA SER A 149 2.79 8.12 20.41
C SER A 149 1.97 8.47 21.62
N VAL A 150 0.83 9.14 21.42
CA VAL A 150 -0.15 9.36 22.49
C VAL A 150 -1.10 8.18 22.48
N LEU A 151 -0.99 7.31 23.47
CA LEU A 151 -1.94 6.24 23.73
C LEU A 151 -3.00 6.76 24.70
N ARG A 152 -4.26 6.75 24.28
CA ARG A 152 -5.41 7.04 25.17
C ARG A 152 -6.07 5.72 25.52
N PHE A 153 -6.17 5.47 26.82
CA PHE A 153 -6.91 4.34 27.38
C PHE A 153 -7.99 4.87 28.31
N GLU A 154 -9.18 4.32 28.22
CA GLU A 154 -10.18 4.43 29.29
C GLU A 154 -9.88 3.31 30.27
N LEU A 155 -9.50 3.67 31.49
CA LEU A 155 -9.16 2.77 32.58
C LEU A 155 -10.09 3.08 33.76
N ASP A 156 -10.49 2.07 34.49
CA ASP A 156 -11.11 2.30 35.80
C ASP A 156 -10.10 2.90 36.79
N VAL A 157 -10.59 3.35 37.95
CA VAL A 157 -9.76 4.06 38.94
C VAL A 157 -8.63 3.18 39.48
N ALA A 158 -8.87 1.87 39.62
CA ALA A 158 -7.89 0.92 40.17
C ALA A 158 -6.79 0.64 39.14
N ASP A 159 -7.14 0.41 37.89
CA ASP A 159 -6.19 0.17 36.81
C ASP A 159 -5.37 1.42 36.45
N ALA A 160 -5.98 2.61 36.56
CA ALA A 160 -5.29 3.88 36.38
C ALA A 160 -4.18 4.10 37.43
N GLU A 161 -4.39 3.66 38.68
CA GLU A 161 -3.38 3.75 39.75
C GLU A 161 -2.19 2.82 39.48
N ILE A 162 -2.44 1.60 39.00
CA ILE A 162 -1.40 0.63 38.65
C ILE A 162 -0.53 1.19 37.52
N VAL A 163 -1.15 1.72 36.48
CA VAL A 163 -0.42 2.31 35.34
C VAL A 163 0.40 3.53 35.73
N ARG A 164 -0.15 4.43 36.59
CA ARG A 164 0.60 5.57 37.09
C ARG A 164 1.80 5.16 37.94
N ARG A 165 1.66 4.10 38.75
CA ARG A 165 2.77 3.56 39.55
C ARG A 165 3.87 2.96 38.66
N ALA A 166 3.51 2.19 37.63
CA ALA A 166 4.46 1.63 36.69
C ALA A 166 5.22 2.72 35.90
N LEU A 167 4.54 3.78 35.43
CA LEU A 167 5.14 4.90 34.77
C LEU A 167 6.08 5.74 35.64
N ARG A 168 5.79 5.83 36.95
CA ARG A 168 6.70 6.47 37.93
C ARG A 168 8.01 5.69 38.09
N LEU A 169 7.94 4.36 38.13
CA LEU A 169 9.12 3.51 38.26
C LEU A 169 10.02 3.61 37.05
N LEU A 170 9.45 3.61 35.84
CA LEU A 170 10.19 3.76 34.55
C LEU A 170 10.88 5.14 34.42
N ARG A 171 10.38 6.20 35.06
CA ARG A 171 11.01 7.53 35.05
C ARG A 171 12.17 7.67 36.03
N LEU A 172 12.32 6.75 37.00
CA LEU A 172 13.40 6.78 37.96
C LEU A 172 14.64 6.00 37.53
N GLU A 173 14.53 5.21 36.44
CA GLU A 173 15.63 4.44 35.86
C GLU A 173 16.25 5.07 34.59
N GLY A 174 15.84 6.23 34.16
CA GLY A 174 16.35 7.02 33.03
C GLY A 174 16.80 8.40 33.46
#